data_0e707576f1bf7d818b145c8aeb7af6d4
#
_entry.id   0e707576f1bf7d818b145c8aeb7af6d4
#
_cell.length_a   1.000
_cell.length_b   1.000
_cell.length_c   1.000
_cell.angle_alpha   90.00
_cell.angle_beta   90.00
_cell.angle_gamma   90.00
#
_symmetry.space_group_name_H-M   'P 1'
#
loop_
_entity.id
_entity.type
_entity.pdbx_description
1 polymer ?
#
loop_
_entity_poly.entity_id
_entity_poly.type
_entity_poly.pdbx_seq_one_letter_code
_entity_poly.pdbx_strand_id
1 'polypeptide(L)'
;MVDIQARTWRAGRFWWDSSRPSEVGPHSLRALVFDLDALTDVECGGHRLAFNAAFAAHGLTLNWSVSRYRKLLALRDERQRVAAELRARGVCTECDVLLKVLVDEVCTTKSMMVDEMMLDADLDPRPGLVDLITDAFTTGVAVGVVSSGRRQWVEPLVRQLVGDGLVQTIVTADDVTTPGDAYRLALAELGAPARDALVFRGAPTSLRAALDAGLAGVLVDPGTPGARPDYDGLRVADCQRLHAQLWSSGIRSAAA
;
A
#
# COMPACT_ATOMS: atom_id res chain seq x y z
N MET A 1 -32.89 -33.28 10.20
CA MET A 1 -32.73 -32.08 9.38
C MET A 1 -31.79 -31.18 10.16
N VAL A 2 -30.52 -31.09 9.74
CA VAL A 2 -29.52 -30.27 10.45
C VAL A 2 -29.86 -28.81 10.18
N ASP A 3 -30.06 -28.03 11.21
CA ASP A 3 -30.41 -26.63 11.12
C ASP A 3 -29.27 -25.88 10.42
N ILE A 4 -29.48 -25.60 9.13
CA ILE A 4 -28.53 -24.92 8.25
C ILE A 4 -28.26 -23.49 8.74
N GLN A 5 -29.25 -22.84 9.38
CA GLN A 5 -29.08 -21.50 9.93
C GLN A 5 -28.12 -21.48 11.12
N ALA A 6 -28.17 -22.50 11.99
CA ALA A 6 -27.26 -22.58 13.15
C ALA A 6 -25.78 -22.78 12.76
N ARG A 7 -25.52 -23.42 11.59
CA ARG A 7 -24.16 -23.58 11.05
C ARG A 7 -23.61 -22.33 10.42
N THR A 8 -24.45 -21.55 9.74
CA THR A 8 -24.02 -20.31 9.09
C THR A 8 -23.64 -19.23 10.10
N TRP A 9 -24.27 -19.21 11.27
CA TRP A 9 -23.96 -18.25 12.32
C TRP A 9 -22.68 -18.53 13.10
N ARG A 10 -22.26 -19.79 13.21
CA ARG A 10 -21.10 -20.19 14.05
C ARG A 10 -19.76 -20.10 13.32
N ALA A 11 -19.74 -20.09 12.01
CA ALA A 11 -18.50 -20.20 11.25
C ALA A 11 -17.87 -18.85 10.84
N GLY A 12 -18.55 -17.70 11.00
CA GLY A 12 -18.08 -16.40 10.51
C GLY A 12 -17.81 -16.38 9.00
N ARG A 13 -17.82 -17.53 8.36
CA ARG A 13 -17.80 -17.76 6.91
C ARG A 13 -18.92 -18.71 6.58
N PHE A 14 -19.84 -18.25 5.80
CA PHE A 14 -20.93 -19.09 5.33
C PHE A 14 -20.41 -20.05 4.28
N TRP A 15 -20.72 -21.33 4.41
CA TRP A 15 -20.38 -22.35 3.40
C TRP A 15 -20.96 -22.02 2.02
N TRP A 16 -22.02 -21.25 1.95
CA TRP A 16 -22.59 -20.74 0.71
C TRP A 16 -21.72 -19.68 0.03
N ASP A 17 -20.80 -19.02 0.73
CA ASP A 17 -19.89 -18.05 0.12
C ASP A 17 -18.88 -18.71 -0.82
N SER A 18 -18.64 -20.01 -0.65
CA SER A 18 -17.82 -20.83 -1.54
C SER A 18 -18.62 -21.57 -2.61
N SER A 19 -19.94 -21.69 -2.44
CA SER A 19 -20.84 -22.39 -3.36
C SER A 19 -22.04 -21.55 -3.78
N ARG A 20 -21.91 -20.23 -3.71
CA ARG A 20 -22.97 -19.30 -4.04
C ARG A 20 -23.42 -19.50 -5.48
N PRO A 21 -24.71 -19.70 -5.72
CA PRO A 21 -25.22 -19.72 -7.08
C PRO A 21 -24.85 -18.40 -7.79
N SER A 22 -24.44 -18.49 -9.05
CA SER A 22 -24.10 -17.36 -9.90
C SER A 22 -25.22 -16.30 -10.08
N GLU A 23 -26.37 -16.55 -9.51
CA GLU A 23 -27.57 -15.69 -9.55
C GLU A 23 -27.62 -14.64 -8.43
N VAL A 24 -26.76 -14.73 -7.41
CA VAL A 24 -26.67 -13.65 -6.41
C VAL A 24 -25.75 -12.60 -6.99
N GLY A 25 -26.33 -11.46 -7.32
CA GLY A 25 -25.62 -10.31 -7.91
C GLY A 25 -24.33 -9.95 -7.15
N PRO A 26 -23.36 -9.32 -7.82
CA PRO A 26 -22.10 -8.97 -7.22
C PRO A 26 -22.34 -8.16 -5.94
N HIS A 27 -21.52 -8.39 -4.93
CA HIS A 27 -21.53 -7.58 -3.71
C HIS A 27 -21.39 -6.11 -4.10
N SER A 28 -22.20 -5.25 -3.48
CA SER A 28 -22.08 -3.82 -3.71
C SER A 28 -20.75 -3.34 -3.15
N LEU A 29 -19.97 -2.64 -3.95
CA LEU A 29 -18.78 -1.97 -3.48
C LEU A 29 -19.17 -0.88 -2.48
N ARG A 30 -18.68 -0.99 -1.24
CA ARG A 30 -19.01 -0.06 -0.14
C ARG A 30 -17.79 0.72 0.33
N ALA A 31 -16.58 0.22 0.08
CA ALA A 31 -15.36 0.87 0.51
C ALA A 31 -14.23 0.73 -0.53
N LEU A 32 -13.44 1.80 -0.65
CA LEU A 32 -12.13 1.82 -1.29
C LEU A 32 -11.06 1.96 -0.21
N VAL A 33 -10.08 1.08 -0.23
CA VAL A 33 -8.93 1.14 0.66
C VAL A 33 -7.69 1.40 -0.19
N PHE A 34 -6.87 2.34 0.20
CA PHE A 34 -5.64 2.68 -0.52
C PHE A 34 -4.42 2.41 0.37
N ASP A 35 -3.42 1.73 -0.16
CA ASP A 35 -2.08 1.83 0.42
C ASP A 35 -1.56 3.25 0.18
N LEU A 36 -0.76 3.78 1.09
CA LEU A 36 -0.18 5.11 0.91
C LEU A 36 0.65 5.21 -0.38
N ASP A 37 1.39 4.14 -0.74
CA ASP A 37 2.14 4.04 -1.99
C ASP A 37 1.24 4.09 -3.24
N ALA A 38 -0.05 3.79 -3.09
CA ALA A 38 -1.01 3.95 -4.17
C ALA A 38 -1.48 5.39 -4.34
N LEU A 39 -1.41 6.22 -3.31
CA LEU A 39 -1.77 7.65 -3.39
C LEU A 39 -0.69 8.47 -4.07
N THR A 40 0.58 8.19 -3.77
CA THR A 40 1.77 8.93 -4.22
C THR A 40 3.00 8.04 -4.27
N ASP A 41 4.12 8.52 -4.87
CA ASP A 41 5.40 7.77 -4.94
C ASP A 41 6.26 8.04 -3.69
N VAL A 42 5.83 7.51 -2.52
CA VAL A 42 6.58 7.62 -1.25
C VAL A 42 7.97 7.01 -1.35
N GLU A 43 8.12 5.95 -2.13
CA GLU A 43 9.41 5.27 -2.30
C GLU A 43 10.45 6.18 -2.96
N CYS A 44 10.15 6.74 -4.12
CA CYS A 44 11.13 7.57 -4.84
C CYS A 44 11.18 9.01 -4.33
N GLY A 45 10.07 9.57 -3.90
CA GLY A 45 9.97 10.94 -3.42
C GLY A 45 10.35 11.12 -1.94
N GLY A 46 10.21 10.06 -1.12
CA GLY A 46 10.49 10.08 0.31
C GLY A 46 11.66 9.18 0.69
N HIS A 47 11.45 7.87 0.70
CA HIS A 47 12.46 6.92 1.20
C HIS A 47 13.81 6.99 0.48
N ARG A 48 13.82 7.16 -0.84
CA ARG A 48 15.06 7.35 -1.62
C ARG A 48 15.86 8.57 -1.15
N LEU A 49 15.17 9.69 -0.89
CA LEU A 49 15.81 10.92 -0.43
C LEU A 49 16.38 10.74 0.97
N ALA A 50 15.68 10.04 1.86
CA ALA A 50 16.17 9.72 3.20
C ALA A 50 17.42 8.82 3.15
N PHE A 51 17.50 7.85 2.22
CA PHE A 51 18.74 7.11 1.99
C PHE A 51 19.88 7.99 1.51
N ASN A 52 19.62 8.89 0.57
CA ASN A 52 20.65 9.81 0.07
C ASN A 52 21.18 10.72 1.18
N ALA A 53 20.31 11.21 2.06
CA ALA A 53 20.69 11.97 3.24
C ALA A 53 21.50 11.12 4.23
N ALA A 54 21.10 9.88 4.49
CA ALA A 54 21.85 8.96 5.33
C ALA A 54 23.24 8.65 4.76
N PHE A 55 23.38 8.43 3.46
CA PHE A 55 24.69 8.26 2.82
C PHE A 55 25.58 9.49 3.03
N ALA A 56 25.06 10.68 2.84
CA ALA A 56 25.81 11.92 3.07
C ALA A 56 26.22 12.08 4.54
N ALA A 57 25.36 11.72 5.49
CA ALA A 57 25.66 11.77 6.93
C ALA A 57 26.83 10.82 7.32
N HIS A 58 26.98 9.70 6.59
CA HIS A 58 28.10 8.77 6.77
C HIS A 58 29.32 9.08 5.87
N GLY A 59 29.35 10.24 5.22
CA GLY A 59 30.46 10.65 4.36
C GLY A 59 30.59 9.81 3.08
N LEU A 60 29.54 9.08 2.70
CA LEU A 60 29.53 8.29 1.47
C LEU A 60 29.15 9.17 0.28
N THR A 61 29.96 9.15 -0.78
CA THR A 61 29.68 9.86 -2.04
C THR A 61 28.69 9.08 -2.90
N LEU A 62 27.59 8.64 -2.26
CA LEU A 62 26.53 7.86 -2.90
C LEU A 62 25.27 8.71 -3.02
N ASN A 63 24.64 8.62 -4.18
CA ASN A 63 23.33 9.25 -4.42
C ASN A 63 22.54 8.34 -5.37
N TRP A 64 21.41 7.83 -4.89
CA TRP A 64 20.51 7.05 -5.71
C TRP A 64 19.64 7.94 -6.58
N SER A 65 19.78 7.81 -7.89
CA SER A 65 18.80 8.34 -8.83
C SER A 65 17.49 7.53 -8.74
N VAL A 66 16.38 8.10 -9.21
CA VAL A 66 15.08 7.41 -9.26
C VAL A 66 15.20 6.08 -10.00
N SER A 67 15.87 6.06 -11.17
CA SER A 67 16.04 4.84 -11.97
C SER A 67 16.87 3.76 -11.26
N ARG A 68 17.92 4.17 -10.52
CA ARG A 68 18.73 3.23 -9.72
C ARG A 68 17.93 2.68 -8.56
N TYR A 69 17.25 3.53 -7.82
CA TYR A 69 16.44 3.13 -6.66
C TYR A 69 15.34 2.14 -7.06
N ARG A 70 14.60 2.42 -8.14
CA ARG A 70 13.59 1.50 -8.66
C ARG A 70 14.14 0.10 -8.96
N LYS A 71 15.37 0.00 -9.51
CA LYS A 71 16.01 -1.31 -9.71
C LYS A 71 16.33 -2.01 -8.38
N LEU A 72 16.69 -1.25 -7.35
CA LEU A 72 16.98 -1.80 -6.03
C LEU A 72 15.72 -2.24 -5.28
N LEU A 73 14.54 -1.73 -5.60
CA LEU A 73 13.26 -2.17 -5.03
C LEU A 73 12.94 -3.64 -5.34
N ALA A 74 13.58 -4.25 -6.32
CA ALA A 74 13.53 -5.70 -6.54
C ALA A 74 14.08 -6.51 -5.34
N LEU A 75 14.95 -5.89 -4.54
CA LEU A 75 15.43 -6.43 -3.26
C LEU A 75 14.46 -6.00 -2.16
N ARG A 76 13.85 -6.96 -1.48
CA ARG A 76 12.80 -6.70 -0.49
C ARG A 76 13.28 -5.95 0.75
N ASP A 77 14.51 -6.25 1.18
CA ASP A 77 15.11 -5.73 2.42
C ASP A 77 15.96 -4.49 2.12
N GLU A 78 15.73 -3.40 2.86
CA GLU A 78 16.50 -2.17 2.77
C GLU A 78 18.00 -2.39 2.99
N ARG A 79 18.38 -3.25 3.93
CA ARG A 79 19.78 -3.63 4.18
C ARG A 79 20.41 -4.31 2.96
N GLN A 80 19.64 -5.16 2.28
CA GLN A 80 20.11 -5.79 1.03
C GLN A 80 20.32 -4.75 -0.07
N ARG A 81 19.45 -3.75 -0.19
CA ARG A 81 19.59 -2.64 -1.16
C ARG A 81 20.88 -1.85 -0.90
N VAL A 82 21.12 -1.45 0.36
CA VAL A 82 22.33 -0.73 0.77
C VAL A 82 23.57 -1.58 0.55
N ALA A 83 23.58 -2.83 1.00
CA ALA A 83 24.71 -3.74 0.83
C ALA A 83 25.06 -3.98 -0.65
N ALA A 84 24.05 -4.14 -1.50
CA ALA A 84 24.24 -4.32 -2.94
C ALA A 84 24.89 -3.09 -3.58
N GLU A 85 24.47 -1.87 -3.19
CA GLU A 85 25.08 -0.65 -3.68
C GLU A 85 26.51 -0.47 -3.20
N LEU A 86 26.79 -0.67 -1.90
CA LEU A 86 28.13 -0.54 -1.33
C LEU A 86 29.11 -1.52 -1.99
N ARG A 87 28.69 -2.78 -2.20
CA ARG A 87 29.51 -3.76 -2.94
C ARG A 87 29.76 -3.35 -4.39
N ALA A 88 28.71 -2.88 -5.08
CA ALA A 88 28.83 -2.44 -6.47
C ALA A 88 29.79 -1.25 -6.64
N ARG A 89 29.98 -0.46 -5.59
CA ARG A 89 30.90 0.70 -5.55
C ARG A 89 32.27 0.38 -4.96
N GLY A 90 32.50 -0.86 -4.55
CA GLY A 90 33.79 -1.28 -3.95
C GLY A 90 34.00 -0.69 -2.55
N VAL A 91 32.95 -0.28 -1.85
CA VAL A 91 33.05 0.20 -0.48
C VAL A 91 33.08 -0.99 0.47
N CYS A 92 34.05 -1.02 1.39
CA CYS A 92 34.24 -2.09 2.40
C CYS A 92 34.35 -3.51 1.79
N THR A 93 35.11 -3.68 0.72
CA THR A 93 35.27 -4.97 0.04
C THR A 93 36.12 -5.98 0.82
N GLU A 94 36.94 -5.54 1.78
CA GLU A 94 37.90 -6.36 2.49
C GLU A 94 37.33 -7.08 3.73
N CYS A 95 36.16 -6.67 4.25
CA CYS A 95 35.61 -7.24 5.47
C CYS A 95 34.09 -7.21 5.48
N ASP A 96 33.45 -8.37 5.41
CA ASP A 96 31.98 -8.50 5.48
C ASP A 96 31.38 -7.99 6.79
N VAL A 97 32.12 -8.03 7.90
CA VAL A 97 31.67 -7.52 9.20
C VAL A 97 31.57 -6.00 9.16
N LEU A 98 32.58 -5.31 8.63
CA LEU A 98 32.55 -3.84 8.49
C LEU A 98 31.46 -3.40 7.52
N LEU A 99 31.26 -4.12 6.43
CA LEU A 99 30.16 -3.86 5.51
C LEU A 99 28.81 -3.97 6.22
N LYS A 100 28.61 -5.01 7.03
CA LYS A 100 27.35 -5.19 7.77
C LYS A 100 27.12 -4.07 8.78
N VAL A 101 28.13 -3.66 9.52
CA VAL A 101 28.06 -2.55 10.48
C VAL A 101 27.66 -1.27 9.74
N LEU A 102 28.33 -0.93 8.65
CA LEU A 102 28.03 0.27 7.86
C LEU A 102 26.60 0.24 7.28
N VAL A 103 26.14 -0.91 6.80
CA VAL A 103 24.76 -1.10 6.32
C VAL A 103 23.75 -0.84 7.44
N ASP A 104 24.01 -1.39 8.64
CA ASP A 104 23.12 -1.22 9.78
C ASP A 104 23.08 0.25 10.25
N GLU A 105 24.23 0.93 10.27
CA GLU A 105 24.33 2.36 10.60
C GLU A 105 23.57 3.24 9.60
N VAL A 106 23.78 3.03 8.30
CA VAL A 106 23.06 3.77 7.24
C VAL A 106 21.55 3.55 7.34
N CYS A 107 21.08 2.32 7.54
CA CYS A 107 19.66 2.03 7.68
C CYS A 107 19.08 2.63 8.97
N THR A 108 19.85 2.65 10.06
CA THR A 108 19.43 3.29 11.31
C THR A 108 19.32 4.81 11.15
N THR A 109 20.33 5.44 10.55
CA THR A 109 20.32 6.89 10.26
C THR A 109 19.15 7.25 9.35
N LYS A 110 18.91 6.48 8.27
CA LYS A 110 17.73 6.66 7.40
C LYS A 110 16.43 6.58 8.19
N SER A 111 16.30 5.60 9.10
CA SER A 111 15.08 5.44 9.89
C SER A 111 14.85 6.59 10.86
N MET A 112 15.90 7.21 11.35
CA MET A 112 15.79 8.41 12.21
C MET A 112 15.38 9.66 11.43
N MET A 113 15.83 9.78 10.18
CA MET A 113 15.61 10.96 9.35
C MET A 113 14.30 10.91 8.55
N VAL A 114 13.79 9.71 8.27
CA VAL A 114 12.67 9.55 7.33
C VAL A 114 11.40 10.25 7.79
N ASP A 115 11.10 10.21 9.08
CA ASP A 115 9.86 10.82 9.61
C ASP A 115 9.86 12.34 9.42
N GLU A 116 10.99 13.00 9.69
CA GLU A 116 11.16 14.43 9.49
C GLU A 116 11.13 14.80 7.99
N MET A 117 11.85 14.04 7.18
CA MET A 117 11.89 14.27 5.74
C MET A 117 10.54 14.04 5.06
N MET A 118 9.71 13.14 5.59
CA MET A 118 8.36 12.91 5.05
C MET A 118 7.38 14.03 5.40
N LEU A 119 7.61 14.74 6.52
CA LEU A 119 6.82 15.93 6.87
C LEU A 119 7.07 17.09 5.90
N ASP A 120 8.31 17.20 5.39
CA ASP A 120 8.71 18.26 4.45
C ASP A 120 8.66 17.80 2.99
N ALA A 121 8.22 16.56 2.72
CA ALA A 121 8.22 16.01 1.39
C ALA A 121 7.14 16.66 0.52
N ASP A 122 7.57 17.25 -0.60
CA ASP A 122 6.68 17.76 -1.64
C ASP A 122 6.29 16.61 -2.58
N LEU A 123 5.22 15.93 -2.22
CA LEU A 123 4.70 14.76 -2.93
C LEU A 123 3.35 15.09 -3.57
N ASP A 124 3.26 14.86 -4.87
CA ASP A 124 2.02 15.01 -5.62
C ASP A 124 1.15 13.77 -5.54
N PRO A 125 -0.18 13.92 -5.53
CA PRO A 125 -1.09 12.80 -5.70
C PRO A 125 -0.92 12.18 -7.11
N ARG A 126 -1.13 10.88 -7.22
CA ARG A 126 -1.19 10.25 -8.55
C ARG A 126 -2.32 10.86 -9.38
N PRO A 127 -2.12 11.01 -10.71
CA PRO A 127 -3.14 11.59 -11.59
C PRO A 127 -4.50 10.89 -11.43
N GLY A 128 -5.58 11.67 -11.40
CA GLY A 128 -6.95 11.19 -11.25
C GLY A 128 -7.36 10.72 -9.84
N LEU A 129 -6.43 10.67 -8.87
CA LEU A 129 -6.72 10.20 -7.51
C LEU A 129 -7.78 11.03 -6.81
N VAL A 130 -7.61 12.35 -6.82
CA VAL A 130 -8.53 13.29 -6.14
C VAL A 130 -9.93 13.20 -6.74
N ASP A 131 -10.02 13.05 -8.06
CA ASP A 131 -11.29 12.88 -8.76
C ASP A 131 -12.01 11.58 -8.34
N LEU A 132 -11.26 10.47 -8.25
CA LEU A 132 -11.81 9.19 -7.79
C LEU A 132 -12.29 9.26 -6.34
N ILE A 133 -11.51 9.86 -5.44
CA ILE A 133 -11.88 9.98 -4.03
C ILE A 133 -13.08 10.91 -3.86
N THR A 134 -13.16 12.00 -4.63
CA THR A 134 -14.31 12.89 -4.65
C THR A 134 -15.56 12.17 -5.18
N ASP A 135 -15.41 11.37 -6.23
CA ASP A 135 -16.51 10.54 -6.77
C ASP A 135 -16.98 9.49 -5.73
N ALA A 136 -16.05 8.88 -4.98
CA ALA A 136 -16.39 7.97 -3.89
C ALA A 136 -17.18 8.67 -2.79
N PHE A 137 -16.75 9.85 -2.37
CA PHE A 137 -17.46 10.65 -1.38
C PHE A 137 -18.89 10.99 -1.83
N THR A 138 -19.07 11.45 -3.07
CA THR A 138 -20.37 11.84 -3.62
C THR A 138 -21.31 10.65 -3.82
N THR A 139 -20.79 9.47 -4.08
CA THR A 139 -21.55 8.22 -4.26
C THR A 139 -21.76 7.43 -2.97
N GLY A 140 -21.24 7.92 -1.84
CA GLY A 140 -21.39 7.28 -0.52
C GLY A 140 -20.53 6.03 -0.35
N VAL A 141 -19.45 5.87 -1.14
CA VAL A 141 -18.46 4.82 -0.97
C VAL A 141 -17.39 5.31 0.00
N ALA A 142 -17.19 4.58 1.09
CA ALA A 142 -16.25 4.95 2.13
C ALA A 142 -14.79 4.84 1.64
N VAL A 143 -13.91 5.73 2.11
CA VAL A 143 -12.49 5.74 1.74
C VAL A 143 -11.62 5.60 2.97
N GLY A 144 -10.68 4.64 2.93
CA GLY A 144 -9.66 4.46 3.95
C GLY A 144 -8.27 4.40 3.36
N VAL A 145 -7.28 4.78 4.16
CA VAL A 145 -5.85 4.70 3.82
C VAL A 145 -5.13 3.80 4.82
N VAL A 146 -4.24 2.97 4.31
CA VAL A 146 -3.37 2.09 5.11
C VAL A 146 -1.91 2.42 4.82
N SER A 147 -1.09 2.54 5.84
CA SER A 147 0.34 2.84 5.71
C SER A 147 1.17 2.08 6.74
N SER A 148 2.38 1.70 6.36
CA SER A 148 3.42 1.23 7.28
C SER A 148 4.23 2.38 7.91
N GLY A 149 3.93 3.62 7.55
CA GLY A 149 4.54 4.81 8.11
C GLY A 149 3.91 5.20 9.45
N ARG A 150 4.53 6.16 10.13
CA ARG A 150 4.03 6.69 11.40
C ARG A 150 2.95 7.74 11.17
N ARG A 151 1.97 7.78 12.06
CA ARG A 151 0.83 8.70 12.02
C ARG A 151 1.25 10.15 11.89
N GLN A 152 2.33 10.53 12.58
CA GLN A 152 2.80 11.92 12.65
C GLN A 152 3.07 12.55 11.28
N TRP A 153 3.47 11.77 10.26
CA TRP A 153 3.68 12.27 8.90
C TRP A 153 2.66 11.73 7.88
N VAL A 154 2.11 10.52 8.11
CA VAL A 154 1.13 9.93 7.18
C VAL A 154 -0.15 10.76 7.14
N GLU A 155 -0.67 11.15 8.29
CA GLU A 155 -1.94 11.88 8.35
C GLU A 155 -1.84 13.28 7.71
N PRO A 156 -0.82 14.12 7.98
CA PRO A 156 -0.62 15.36 7.25
C PRO A 156 -0.43 15.17 5.75
N LEU A 157 0.35 14.16 5.34
CA LEU A 157 0.57 13.87 3.93
C LEU A 157 -0.74 13.49 3.21
N VAL A 158 -1.55 12.60 3.80
CA VAL A 158 -2.85 12.23 3.21
C VAL A 158 -3.75 13.46 3.06
N ARG A 159 -3.80 14.34 4.05
CA ARG A 159 -4.57 15.60 3.97
C ARG A 159 -4.04 16.52 2.86
N GLN A 160 -2.73 16.62 2.71
CA GLN A 160 -2.11 17.39 1.63
C GLN A 160 -2.49 16.82 0.25
N LEU A 161 -2.45 15.50 0.10
CA LEU A 161 -2.69 14.84 -1.20
C LEU A 161 -4.16 14.90 -1.65
N VAL A 162 -5.10 14.75 -0.73
CA VAL A 162 -6.52 14.55 -1.09
C VAL A 162 -7.48 15.54 -0.44
N GLY A 163 -7.01 16.37 0.49
CA GLY A 163 -7.84 17.31 1.24
C GLY A 163 -8.48 16.71 2.49
N ASP A 164 -9.07 17.59 3.29
CA ASP A 164 -9.73 17.21 4.54
C ASP A 164 -11.12 16.60 4.31
N GLY A 165 -11.46 15.62 5.12
CA GLY A 165 -12.83 15.07 5.22
C GLY A 165 -13.22 14.06 4.14
N LEU A 166 -12.37 13.80 3.15
CA LEU A 166 -12.65 12.82 2.09
C LEU A 166 -12.24 11.38 2.47
N VAL A 167 -11.28 11.25 3.40
CA VAL A 167 -10.82 9.95 3.93
C VAL A 167 -11.41 9.76 5.33
N GLN A 168 -12.17 8.68 5.53
CA GLN A 168 -12.85 8.38 6.79
C GLN A 168 -11.93 7.74 7.82
N THR A 169 -10.93 6.96 7.38
CA THR A 169 -9.97 6.32 8.28
C THR A 169 -8.57 6.30 7.70
N ILE A 170 -7.56 6.48 8.56
CA ILE A 170 -6.14 6.34 8.25
C ILE A 170 -5.53 5.42 9.28
N VAL A 171 -5.14 4.22 8.85
CA VAL A 171 -4.48 3.22 9.69
C VAL A 171 -2.99 3.20 9.40
N THR A 172 -2.19 3.30 10.44
CA THR A 172 -0.74 3.48 10.38
C THR A 172 0.01 2.38 11.14
N ALA A 173 1.33 2.39 11.11
CA ALA A 173 2.16 1.49 11.91
C ALA A 173 1.96 1.68 13.42
N ASP A 174 1.47 2.84 13.85
CA ASP A 174 1.22 3.11 15.27
C ASP A 174 -0.05 2.42 15.80
N ASP A 175 -0.93 1.96 14.91
CA ASP A 175 -2.22 1.35 15.26
C ASP A 175 -2.16 -0.18 15.30
N VAL A 176 -1.21 -0.79 14.62
CA VAL A 176 -1.14 -2.24 14.42
C VAL A 176 0.29 -2.76 14.40
N THR A 177 0.46 -4.05 14.68
CA THR A 177 1.77 -4.70 14.66
C THR A 177 2.06 -5.45 13.36
N THR A 178 1.03 -5.78 12.59
CA THR A 178 1.20 -6.50 11.31
C THR A 178 0.45 -5.81 10.16
N PRO A 179 0.99 -5.85 8.94
CA PRO A 179 0.34 -5.24 7.77
C PRO A 179 -1.06 -5.80 7.49
N GLY A 180 -1.30 -7.10 7.74
CA GLY A 180 -2.62 -7.71 7.55
C GLY A 180 -3.66 -7.18 8.52
N ASP A 181 -3.25 -6.83 9.74
CA ASP A 181 -4.14 -6.25 10.74
C ASP A 181 -4.54 -4.82 10.38
N ALA A 182 -3.67 -4.07 9.68
CA ALA A 182 -3.99 -2.72 9.22
C ALA A 182 -5.20 -2.71 8.27
N TYR A 183 -5.27 -3.63 7.31
CA TYR A 183 -6.44 -3.74 6.44
C TYR A 183 -7.70 -4.17 7.19
N ARG A 184 -7.57 -5.10 8.16
CA ARG A 184 -8.71 -5.54 8.98
C ARG A 184 -9.25 -4.41 9.83
N LEU A 185 -8.37 -3.62 10.45
CA LEU A 185 -8.74 -2.45 11.23
C LEU A 185 -9.42 -1.39 10.35
N ALA A 186 -8.83 -1.06 9.20
CA ALA A 186 -9.43 -0.11 8.26
C ALA A 186 -10.85 -0.55 7.84
N LEU A 187 -11.05 -1.83 7.52
CA LEU A 187 -12.36 -2.37 7.17
C LEU A 187 -13.36 -2.30 8.33
N ALA A 188 -12.89 -2.55 9.56
CA ALA A 188 -13.74 -2.45 10.75
C ALA A 188 -14.19 -1.01 11.01
N GLU A 189 -13.29 -0.03 10.89
CA GLU A 189 -13.60 1.38 11.05
C GLU A 189 -14.50 1.92 9.95
N LEU A 190 -14.34 1.44 8.70
CA LEU A 190 -15.22 1.76 7.58
C LEU A 190 -16.58 1.05 7.64
N GLY A 191 -16.77 0.10 8.56
CA GLY A 191 -18.00 -0.70 8.66
C GLY A 191 -18.28 -1.52 7.40
N ALA A 192 -17.24 -1.90 6.65
CA ALA A 192 -17.35 -2.63 5.40
C ALA A 192 -16.68 -4.01 5.50
N PRO A 193 -17.36 -5.11 5.16
CA PRO A 193 -16.71 -6.41 5.08
C PRO A 193 -15.75 -6.45 3.88
N ALA A 194 -14.69 -7.25 3.97
CA ALA A 194 -13.66 -7.35 2.92
C ALA A 194 -14.23 -7.65 1.52
N ARG A 195 -15.32 -8.41 1.46
CA ARG A 195 -16.00 -8.76 0.19
C ARG A 195 -16.70 -7.58 -0.48
N ASP A 196 -16.98 -6.51 0.24
CA ASP A 196 -17.64 -5.30 -0.24
C ASP A 196 -16.63 -4.13 -0.41
N ALA A 197 -15.33 -4.45 -0.35
CA ALA A 197 -14.25 -3.47 -0.47
C ALA A 197 -13.26 -3.84 -1.58
N LEU A 198 -12.65 -2.81 -2.16
CA LEU A 198 -11.58 -2.92 -3.14
C LEU A 198 -10.34 -2.19 -2.61
N VAL A 199 -9.17 -2.83 -2.68
CA VAL A 199 -7.91 -2.18 -2.29
C VAL A 199 -7.10 -1.76 -3.51
N PHE A 200 -6.58 -0.54 -3.50
CA PHE A 200 -5.56 -0.04 -4.41
C PHE A 200 -4.20 -0.09 -3.72
N ARG A 201 -3.22 -0.69 -4.40
CA ARG A 201 -1.89 -0.94 -3.86
C ARG A 201 -0.84 -0.29 -4.75
N GLY A 202 0.15 0.36 -4.15
CA GLY A 202 1.27 0.96 -4.87
C GLY A 202 2.47 0.04 -5.06
N ALA A 203 2.51 -1.09 -4.32
CA ALA A 203 3.62 -2.04 -4.40
C ALA A 203 3.15 -3.49 -4.46
N PRO A 204 3.85 -4.37 -5.21
CA PRO A 204 3.53 -5.80 -5.25
C PRO A 204 3.67 -6.49 -3.88
N THR A 205 4.50 -5.95 -3.00
CA THR A 205 4.78 -6.51 -1.67
C THR A 205 3.60 -6.47 -0.72
N SER A 206 2.69 -5.50 -0.86
CA SER A 206 1.47 -5.38 -0.05
C SER A 206 0.37 -6.37 -0.46
N LEU A 207 0.53 -7.07 -1.60
CA LEU A 207 -0.46 -8.01 -2.12
C LEU A 207 -0.85 -9.08 -1.09
N ARG A 208 0.14 -9.70 -0.45
CA ARG A 208 -0.13 -10.81 0.47
C ARG A 208 -0.94 -10.35 1.67
N ALA A 209 -0.61 -9.22 2.26
CA ALA A 209 -1.33 -8.67 3.41
C ALA A 209 -2.79 -8.35 3.08
N ALA A 210 -3.05 -7.79 1.90
CA ALA A 210 -4.40 -7.51 1.43
C ALA A 210 -5.21 -8.81 1.18
N LEU A 211 -4.58 -9.81 0.55
CA LEU A 211 -5.21 -11.11 0.31
C LEU A 211 -5.50 -11.87 1.62
N ASP A 212 -4.57 -11.82 2.59
CA ASP A 212 -4.74 -12.43 3.91
C ASP A 212 -5.88 -11.75 4.71
N ALA A 213 -6.15 -10.47 4.42
CA ALA A 213 -7.32 -9.75 4.92
C ALA A 213 -8.61 -10.05 4.12
N GLY A 214 -8.52 -10.83 3.05
CA GLY A 214 -9.65 -11.22 2.20
C GLY A 214 -10.09 -10.17 1.17
N LEU A 215 -9.26 -9.14 0.92
CA LEU A 215 -9.55 -8.07 -0.03
C LEU A 215 -9.23 -8.47 -1.46
N ALA A 216 -10.08 -8.03 -2.39
CA ALA A 216 -9.73 -7.95 -3.80
C ALA A 216 -8.94 -6.65 -4.06
N GLY A 217 -7.91 -6.70 -4.92
CA GLY A 217 -7.03 -5.55 -5.08
C GLY A 217 -6.51 -5.31 -6.48
N VAL A 218 -6.23 -4.05 -6.75
CA VAL A 218 -5.65 -3.53 -7.99
C VAL A 218 -4.29 -2.93 -7.69
N LEU A 219 -3.30 -3.25 -8.51
CA LEU A 219 -1.97 -2.65 -8.43
C LEU A 219 -1.95 -1.36 -9.26
N VAL A 220 -1.51 -0.26 -8.65
CA VAL A 220 -1.31 1.04 -9.30
C VAL A 220 0.16 1.42 -9.19
N ASP A 221 0.90 1.14 -10.25
CA ASP A 221 2.34 1.42 -10.31
C ASP A 221 2.78 1.64 -11.77
N PRO A 222 3.24 2.86 -12.13
CA PRO A 222 3.70 3.14 -13.49
C PRO A 222 4.95 2.36 -13.89
N GLY A 223 5.66 1.76 -12.93
CA GLY A 223 6.88 0.98 -13.16
C GLY A 223 6.66 -0.50 -13.37
N THR A 224 5.48 -1.02 -13.07
CA THR A 224 5.18 -2.46 -13.17
C THR A 224 4.37 -2.76 -14.43
N PRO A 225 4.88 -3.60 -15.35
CA PRO A 225 4.11 -4.01 -16.54
C PRO A 225 2.78 -4.67 -16.15
N GLY A 226 1.69 -4.20 -16.77
CA GLY A 226 0.34 -4.70 -16.53
C GLY A 226 -0.36 -4.13 -15.30
N ALA A 227 0.29 -3.29 -14.50
CA ALA A 227 -0.37 -2.49 -13.47
C ALA A 227 -1.00 -1.23 -14.08
N ARG A 228 -2.01 -0.66 -13.40
CA ARG A 228 -2.49 0.69 -13.77
C ARG A 228 -1.39 1.71 -13.49
N PRO A 229 -1.13 2.67 -14.40
CA PRO A 229 -0.15 3.71 -14.11
C PRO A 229 -0.65 4.73 -13.07
N ASP A 230 -1.96 5.01 -13.08
CA ASP A 230 -2.62 6.08 -12.33
C ASP A 230 -4.15 5.82 -12.21
N TYR A 231 -4.90 6.87 -11.85
CA TYR A 231 -6.36 6.84 -11.70
C TYR A 231 -7.09 7.64 -12.80
N ASP A 232 -6.40 8.14 -13.81
CA ASP A 232 -7.00 8.98 -14.83
C ASP A 232 -8.23 8.32 -15.46
N GLY A 233 -9.34 9.08 -15.45
CA GLY A 233 -10.62 8.61 -15.96
C GLY A 233 -11.32 7.53 -15.17
N LEU A 234 -10.75 7.05 -14.06
CA LEU A 234 -11.37 6.03 -13.21
C LEU A 234 -12.47 6.66 -12.34
N ARG A 235 -13.63 6.00 -12.33
CA ARG A 235 -14.78 6.37 -11.50
C ARG A 235 -15.20 5.21 -10.59
N VAL A 236 -16.00 5.51 -9.58
CA VAL A 236 -16.54 4.48 -8.68
C VAL A 236 -17.29 3.39 -9.44
N ALA A 237 -18.02 3.75 -10.50
CA ALA A 237 -18.69 2.77 -11.36
C ALA A 237 -17.71 1.78 -12.04
N ASP A 238 -16.51 2.23 -12.38
CA ASP A 238 -15.44 1.37 -12.89
C ASP A 238 -14.89 0.46 -11.80
N CYS A 239 -14.69 1.01 -10.60
CA CYS A 239 -14.27 0.25 -9.43
C CYS A 239 -15.29 -0.85 -9.09
N GLN A 240 -16.59 -0.57 -9.20
CA GLN A 240 -17.65 -1.57 -9.01
C GLN A 240 -17.56 -2.69 -10.04
N ARG A 241 -17.31 -2.36 -11.32
CA ARG A 241 -17.11 -3.37 -12.37
C ARG A 241 -15.86 -4.21 -12.14
N LEU A 242 -14.73 -3.60 -11.80
CA LEU A 242 -13.48 -4.29 -11.47
C LEU A 242 -13.67 -5.22 -10.26
N HIS A 243 -14.30 -4.73 -9.21
CA HIS A 243 -14.61 -5.51 -8.02
C HIS A 243 -15.46 -6.75 -8.38
N ALA A 244 -16.54 -6.56 -9.13
CA ALA A 244 -17.39 -7.66 -9.58
C ALA A 244 -16.65 -8.68 -10.44
N GLN A 245 -15.77 -8.23 -11.35
CA GLN A 245 -14.92 -9.11 -12.18
C GLN A 245 -13.95 -9.93 -11.35
N LEU A 246 -13.27 -9.33 -10.37
CA LEU A 246 -12.32 -10.00 -9.49
C LEU A 246 -12.99 -11.09 -8.65
N TRP A 247 -14.19 -10.81 -8.17
CA TRP A 247 -14.96 -11.80 -7.39
C TRP A 247 -15.53 -12.92 -8.26
N SER A 248 -16.00 -12.64 -9.47
CA SER A 248 -16.55 -13.65 -10.38
C SER A 248 -15.49 -14.57 -10.97
N SER A 249 -14.29 -14.07 -11.21
CA SER A 249 -13.17 -14.85 -11.76
C SER A 249 -12.44 -15.70 -10.72
N GLY A 250 -12.73 -15.54 -9.43
CA GLY A 250 -11.98 -16.15 -8.34
C GLY A 250 -10.55 -15.60 -8.19
N ILE A 251 -10.16 -14.64 -9.01
CA ILE A 251 -8.87 -13.98 -9.01
C ILE A 251 -9.01 -12.75 -8.12
N ARG A 252 -8.45 -12.79 -6.92
CA ARG A 252 -8.53 -11.66 -5.96
C ARG A 252 -7.50 -10.57 -6.18
N SER A 253 -6.72 -10.65 -7.23
CA SER A 253 -5.75 -9.62 -7.61
C SER A 253 -5.67 -9.51 -9.11
N ALA A 254 -5.87 -8.30 -9.64
CA ALA A 254 -5.53 -7.95 -10.99
C ALA A 254 -4.31 -7.01 -11.01
N ALA A 255 -3.38 -7.31 -11.88
CA ALA A 255 -2.66 -6.30 -12.61
C ALA A 255 -3.65 -5.85 -13.70
N ALA A 256 -4.10 -4.61 -13.65
CA ALA A 256 -5.07 -4.10 -14.62
C ALA A 256 -4.35 -3.63 -15.87
#